data_cc8bf0dae0bd5e6f42b182fb2c50e857
#
_entry.id   cc8bf0dae0bd5e6f42b182fb2c50e857
#
_cell.length_a   1.000
_cell.length_b   1.000
_cell.length_c   1.000
_cell.angle_alpha   90.00
_cell.angle_beta   90.00
_cell.angle_gamma   90.00
#
_symmetry.space_group_name_H-M   'P 1'
#
loop_
_entity.id
_entity.type
_entity.pdbx_description
1 polymer ?
#
loop_
_entity_poly.entity_id
_entity_poly.type
_entity_poly.pdbx_seq_one_letter_code
_entity_poly.pdbx_strand_id
1 'polypeptide(L)'
;MENVKDLVKKNGKYSLEANYHKACSDKDFSNYVKTLPIEEKELMKYTSSLEECVEMRKKCRNCPGIKECPFDVKGYVLTPEKEEKRVIFSLIACSRKKEELYKDNITYFEISKDVRDASIKNIYKDDKGRLPIIKYISDFIKNYGKEETKGLYLTGSFGSGKTYLVSAVINEMAKRGVKSVVVYYPEFLRSLKSSFGEDFNEKFESAKRSEILFIDDIGAENCSSWSRDEILGSILQYRMEQHLTTFFTSNLTIEELEKHLSTTSSGVEKVKSRRIIERIKQLTIPIELVSENRRA
;
A
#
# COMPACT_ATOMS: atom_id res chain seq x y z
N MET A 1 -5.81 -67.94 -1.98
CA MET A 1 -5.09 -66.82 -1.35
C MET A 1 -5.47 -65.56 -2.11
N GLU A 2 -6.42 -64.81 -1.62
CA GLU A 2 -6.73 -63.46 -2.17
C GLU A 2 -5.56 -62.53 -1.92
N ASN A 3 -5.19 -61.82 -2.95
CA ASN A 3 -4.00 -61.00 -2.95
C ASN A 3 -4.21 -59.79 -2.03
N VAL A 4 -3.43 -59.67 -0.96
CA VAL A 4 -3.51 -58.56 0.03
C VAL A 4 -3.57 -57.19 -0.64
N LYS A 5 -3.01 -57.06 -1.86
CA LYS A 5 -3.08 -55.83 -2.66
C LYS A 5 -4.49 -55.48 -3.16
N ASP A 6 -5.36 -56.46 -3.35
CA ASP A 6 -6.74 -56.25 -3.83
C ASP A 6 -7.70 -55.91 -2.68
N LEU A 7 -7.45 -56.44 -1.50
CA LEU A 7 -8.14 -56.02 -0.25
C LEU A 7 -7.86 -54.63 0.17
N VAL A 8 -6.59 -54.16 0.06
CA VAL A 8 -6.18 -52.77 0.38
C VAL A 8 -6.77 -51.76 -0.62
N LYS A 9 -6.88 -52.14 -1.91
CA LYS A 9 -7.47 -51.25 -2.92
C LYS A 9 -8.99 -51.09 -2.78
N LYS A 10 -9.73 -52.15 -2.41
CA LYS A 10 -11.18 -52.07 -2.20
C LYS A 10 -11.55 -51.27 -0.96
N ASN A 11 -10.91 -51.51 0.17
CA ASN A 11 -11.21 -50.80 1.42
C ASN A 11 -10.77 -49.32 1.40
N GLY A 12 -9.69 -48.98 0.69
CA GLY A 12 -9.20 -47.60 0.63
C GLY A 12 -10.12 -46.64 -0.13
N LYS A 13 -10.77 -47.08 -1.20
CA LYS A 13 -11.62 -46.22 -2.04
C LYS A 13 -12.99 -45.94 -1.39
N TYR A 14 -13.61 -46.90 -0.78
CA TYR A 14 -14.86 -46.72 -0.03
C TYR A 14 -14.68 -45.87 1.23
N SER A 15 -13.52 -45.94 1.84
CA SER A 15 -13.18 -45.11 3.01
C SER A 15 -13.05 -43.62 2.68
N LEU A 16 -12.43 -43.23 1.55
CA LEU A 16 -12.22 -41.84 1.17
C LEU A 16 -13.53 -41.13 0.83
N GLU A 17 -14.38 -41.79 0.01
CA GLU A 17 -15.67 -41.22 -0.40
C GLU A 17 -16.62 -41.09 0.79
N ALA A 18 -16.71 -42.13 1.64
CA ALA A 18 -17.52 -42.10 2.85
C ALA A 18 -17.07 -41.02 3.84
N ASN A 19 -15.77 -40.86 4.03
CA ASN A 19 -15.23 -39.82 4.91
C ASN A 19 -15.53 -38.41 4.39
N TYR A 20 -15.39 -38.20 3.08
CA TYR A 20 -15.70 -36.91 2.47
C TYR A 20 -17.19 -36.55 2.59
N HIS A 21 -18.08 -37.50 2.28
CA HIS A 21 -19.53 -37.29 2.42
C HIS A 21 -19.94 -37.06 3.89
N LYS A 22 -19.28 -37.73 4.84
CA LYS A 22 -19.46 -37.46 6.26
C LYS A 22 -19.03 -36.05 6.62
N ALA A 23 -17.88 -35.58 6.13
CA ALA A 23 -17.42 -34.19 6.34
C ALA A 23 -18.37 -33.16 5.70
N CYS A 24 -18.98 -33.49 4.55
CA CYS A 24 -19.98 -32.63 3.90
C CYS A 24 -21.27 -32.43 4.71
N SER A 25 -21.51 -33.22 5.75
CA SER A 25 -22.63 -33.01 6.69
C SER A 25 -22.44 -31.76 7.53
N ASP A 26 -21.21 -31.29 7.71
CA ASP A 26 -20.91 -29.96 8.28
C ASP A 26 -21.17 -28.88 7.22
N LYS A 27 -22.07 -27.95 7.53
CA LYS A 27 -22.41 -26.83 6.63
C LYS A 27 -21.21 -25.97 6.24
N ASP A 28 -20.30 -25.73 7.16
CA ASP A 28 -19.10 -24.93 6.90
C ASP A 28 -18.15 -25.64 5.94
N PHE A 29 -17.97 -26.94 6.12
CA PHE A 29 -17.18 -27.76 5.21
C PHE A 29 -17.79 -27.79 3.82
N SER A 30 -19.10 -28.11 3.72
CA SER A 30 -19.82 -28.16 2.44
C SER A 30 -19.78 -26.83 1.69
N ASN A 31 -19.96 -25.72 2.40
CA ASN A 31 -19.86 -24.38 1.79
C ASN A 31 -18.43 -24.08 1.32
N TYR A 32 -17.44 -24.42 2.11
CA TYR A 32 -16.03 -24.14 1.80
C TYR A 32 -15.56 -24.89 0.55
N VAL A 33 -15.80 -26.20 0.46
CA VAL A 33 -15.35 -27.00 -0.69
C VAL A 33 -15.99 -26.55 -2.01
N LYS A 34 -17.23 -26.05 -1.98
CA LYS A 34 -17.91 -25.47 -3.15
C LYS A 34 -17.27 -24.19 -3.68
N THR A 35 -16.51 -23.48 -2.85
CA THR A 35 -15.78 -22.26 -3.29
C THR A 35 -14.46 -22.59 -3.99
N LEU A 36 -13.99 -23.82 -3.90
CA LEU A 36 -12.70 -24.21 -4.44
C LEU A 36 -12.81 -24.56 -5.93
N PRO A 37 -11.93 -24.07 -6.80
CA PRO A 37 -11.90 -24.41 -8.23
C PRO A 37 -11.21 -25.77 -8.46
N ILE A 38 -11.62 -26.80 -7.68
CA ILE A 38 -11.03 -28.14 -7.66
C ILE A 38 -12.15 -29.17 -7.78
N GLU A 39 -11.95 -30.18 -8.61
CA GLU A 39 -12.94 -31.25 -8.78
C GLU A 39 -13.14 -32.05 -7.50
N GLU A 40 -14.39 -32.44 -7.22
CA GLU A 40 -14.77 -33.16 -6.00
C GLU A 40 -13.98 -34.45 -5.82
N LYS A 41 -13.76 -35.22 -6.92
CA LYS A 41 -12.96 -36.44 -6.91
C LYS A 41 -11.52 -36.27 -6.44
N GLU A 42 -10.96 -35.05 -6.64
CA GLU A 42 -9.63 -34.70 -6.15
C GLU A 42 -9.69 -34.29 -4.68
N LEU A 43 -10.72 -33.52 -4.27
CA LEU A 43 -10.92 -33.08 -2.89
C LEU A 43 -11.10 -34.26 -1.92
N MET A 44 -11.77 -35.33 -2.32
CA MET A 44 -11.98 -36.56 -1.52
C MET A 44 -10.68 -37.17 -0.98
N LYS A 45 -9.57 -36.99 -1.69
CA LYS A 45 -8.25 -37.50 -1.28
C LYS A 45 -7.65 -36.73 -0.10
N TYR A 46 -8.15 -35.52 0.16
CA TYR A 46 -7.58 -34.58 1.11
C TYR A 46 -8.58 -34.15 2.18
N THR A 47 -9.57 -34.96 2.50
CA THR A 47 -10.67 -34.64 3.43
C THR A 47 -10.15 -34.10 4.77
N SER A 48 -9.18 -34.74 5.40
CA SER A 48 -8.63 -34.30 6.69
C SER A 48 -7.94 -32.93 6.62
N SER A 49 -7.19 -32.67 5.55
CA SER A 49 -6.55 -31.35 5.37
C SER A 49 -7.59 -30.27 5.07
N LEU A 50 -8.69 -30.61 4.39
CA LEU A 50 -9.81 -29.70 4.16
C LEU A 50 -10.58 -29.40 5.45
N GLU A 51 -10.78 -30.42 6.32
CA GLU A 51 -11.34 -30.22 7.66
C GLU A 51 -10.48 -29.26 8.48
N GLU A 52 -9.16 -29.39 8.46
CA GLU A 52 -8.23 -28.47 9.10
C GLU A 52 -8.38 -27.05 8.55
N CYS A 53 -8.45 -26.89 7.22
CA CYS A 53 -8.72 -25.58 6.60
C CYS A 53 -10.02 -24.95 7.11
N VAL A 54 -11.08 -25.73 7.27
CA VAL A 54 -12.39 -25.26 7.76
C VAL A 54 -12.31 -24.88 9.24
N GLU A 55 -11.68 -25.69 10.07
CA GLU A 55 -11.51 -25.42 11.50
C GLU A 55 -10.68 -24.13 11.73
N MET A 56 -9.61 -23.93 10.96
CA MET A 56 -8.86 -22.68 11.00
C MET A 56 -9.75 -21.47 10.66
N ARG A 57 -10.58 -21.57 9.61
CA ARG A 57 -11.50 -20.51 9.20
C ARG A 57 -12.60 -20.23 10.24
N LYS A 58 -13.13 -21.26 10.90
CA LYS A 58 -14.09 -21.11 12.01
C LYS A 58 -13.47 -20.29 13.15
N LYS A 59 -12.25 -20.62 13.57
CA LYS A 59 -11.52 -19.86 14.61
C LYS A 59 -11.24 -18.43 14.18
N CYS A 60 -11.01 -18.17 12.88
CA CYS A 60 -10.78 -16.83 12.35
C CYS A 60 -12.03 -15.94 12.31
N ARG A 61 -13.25 -16.47 12.39
CA ARG A 61 -14.48 -15.64 12.39
C ARG A 61 -14.51 -14.63 13.54
N ASN A 62 -14.04 -15.03 14.71
CA ASN A 62 -13.96 -14.21 15.93
C ASN A 62 -12.49 -13.90 16.27
N CYS A 63 -11.70 -13.52 15.28
CA CYS A 63 -10.27 -13.33 15.41
C CYS A 63 -9.93 -12.17 16.39
N PRO A 64 -9.22 -12.44 17.49
CA PRO A 64 -8.84 -11.42 18.48
C PRO A 64 -7.70 -10.51 17.99
N GLY A 65 -7.04 -10.86 16.89
CA GLY A 65 -5.89 -10.16 16.35
C GLY A 65 -4.66 -11.06 16.16
N ILE A 66 -3.64 -10.54 15.45
CA ILE A 66 -2.45 -11.35 15.13
C ILE A 66 -1.67 -11.76 16.40
N LYS A 67 -1.58 -10.86 17.39
CA LYS A 67 -0.83 -11.13 18.64
C LYS A 67 -1.40 -12.33 19.41
N GLU A 68 -2.72 -12.48 19.38
CA GLU A 68 -3.48 -13.52 20.08
C GLU A 68 -3.95 -14.64 19.12
N CYS A 69 -3.37 -14.71 17.93
CA CYS A 69 -3.69 -15.73 16.94
C CYS A 69 -3.40 -17.13 17.53
N PRO A 70 -4.38 -18.07 17.49
CA PRO A 70 -4.25 -19.38 18.12
C PRO A 70 -3.44 -20.38 17.30
N PHE A 71 -2.91 -19.99 16.14
CA PHE A 71 -2.15 -20.89 15.27
C PHE A 71 -0.64 -20.73 15.48
N ASP A 72 0.11 -21.80 15.25
CA ASP A 72 1.57 -21.82 15.39
C ASP A 72 2.22 -20.77 14.48
N VAL A 73 1.76 -20.69 13.21
CA VAL A 73 2.15 -19.62 12.30
C VAL A 73 1.11 -18.52 12.35
N LYS A 74 1.34 -17.54 13.21
CA LYS A 74 0.40 -16.45 13.47
C LYS A 74 0.08 -15.65 12.21
N GLY A 75 -1.23 -15.48 11.95
CA GLY A 75 -1.69 -14.66 10.82
C GLY A 75 -1.70 -15.40 9.48
N TYR A 76 -1.52 -16.72 9.48
CA TYR A 76 -1.60 -17.55 8.28
C TYR A 76 -2.70 -18.60 8.42
N VAL A 77 -3.31 -18.97 7.31
CA VAL A 77 -4.34 -19.99 7.22
C VAL A 77 -4.02 -20.97 6.11
N LEU A 78 -4.25 -22.26 6.38
CA LEU A 78 -4.06 -23.30 5.40
C LEU A 78 -5.10 -23.16 4.28
N THR A 79 -4.64 -23.20 3.04
CA THR A 79 -5.48 -23.01 1.86
C THR A 79 -5.05 -23.98 0.77
N PRO A 80 -5.98 -24.78 0.18
CA PRO A 80 -5.69 -25.65 -0.95
C PRO A 80 -5.61 -24.83 -2.24
N GLU A 81 -4.62 -25.13 -3.06
CA GLU A 81 -4.44 -24.60 -4.40
C GLU A 81 -4.24 -25.77 -5.38
N LYS A 82 -4.79 -25.66 -6.60
CA LYS A 82 -4.57 -26.64 -7.65
C LYS A 82 -3.31 -26.26 -8.44
N GLU A 83 -2.32 -27.12 -8.40
CA GLU A 83 -1.12 -27.00 -9.20
C GLU A 83 -1.05 -28.17 -10.18
N GLU A 84 -1.25 -27.89 -11.47
CA GLU A 84 -1.31 -28.88 -12.56
C GLU A 84 -2.19 -30.10 -12.23
N LYS A 85 -1.58 -31.19 -11.69
CA LYS A 85 -2.24 -32.47 -11.34
C LYS A 85 -2.32 -32.75 -9.83
N ARG A 86 -1.95 -31.78 -8.99
CA ARG A 86 -1.89 -31.95 -7.53
C ARG A 86 -2.66 -30.85 -6.82
N VAL A 87 -3.18 -31.17 -5.65
CA VAL A 87 -3.68 -30.20 -4.70
C VAL A 87 -2.58 -29.98 -3.66
N ILE A 88 -2.11 -28.74 -3.55
CA ILE A 88 -1.10 -28.33 -2.58
C ILE A 88 -1.80 -27.54 -1.49
N PHE A 89 -1.34 -27.69 -0.25
CA PHE A 89 -1.84 -26.94 0.89
C PHE A 89 -0.75 -25.98 1.33
N SER A 90 -1.02 -24.67 1.15
CA SER A 90 -0.09 -23.60 1.46
C SER A 90 -0.62 -22.74 2.58
N LEU A 91 0.29 -22.25 3.44
CA LEU A 91 -0.03 -21.24 4.44
C LEU A 91 -0.10 -19.86 3.78
N ILE A 92 -1.31 -19.33 3.64
CA ILE A 92 -1.56 -18.02 3.05
C ILE A 92 -1.87 -17.01 4.14
N ALA A 93 -1.29 -15.81 4.03
CA ALA A 93 -1.56 -14.72 4.97
C ALA A 93 -3.06 -14.42 5.04
N CYS A 94 -3.63 -14.43 6.24
CA CYS A 94 -5.02 -14.03 6.50
C CYS A 94 -5.22 -12.53 6.25
N SER A 95 -6.48 -12.05 6.21
CA SER A 95 -6.80 -10.64 5.95
C SER A 95 -6.06 -9.68 6.89
N ARG A 96 -6.00 -10.02 8.19
CA ARG A 96 -5.28 -9.22 9.18
C ARG A 96 -3.77 -9.18 8.96
N LYS A 97 -3.18 -10.30 8.59
CA LYS A 97 -1.75 -10.37 8.26
C LYS A 97 -1.44 -9.61 6.98
N LYS A 98 -2.29 -9.72 5.96
CA LYS A 98 -2.19 -8.89 4.75
C LYS A 98 -2.27 -7.40 5.05
N GLU A 99 -3.11 -7.01 6.03
CA GLU A 99 -3.19 -5.62 6.52
C GLU A 99 -1.92 -5.15 7.26
N GLU A 100 -1.14 -6.05 7.85
CA GLU A 100 0.19 -5.71 8.40
C GLU A 100 1.25 -5.65 7.31
N LEU A 101 1.29 -6.68 6.46
CA LEU A 101 2.33 -6.83 5.42
C LEU A 101 2.35 -5.69 4.40
N TYR A 102 1.19 -5.07 4.09
CA TYR A 102 1.23 -3.95 3.15
C TYR A 102 2.02 -2.75 3.67
N LYS A 103 2.15 -2.60 4.99
CA LYS A 103 2.92 -1.51 5.59
C LYS A 103 4.41 -1.63 5.28
N ASP A 104 4.90 -2.83 4.99
CA ASP A 104 6.29 -3.08 4.58
C ASP A 104 6.57 -2.53 3.16
N ASN A 105 5.51 -2.25 2.39
CA ASN A 105 5.64 -1.58 1.09
C ASN A 105 5.78 -0.06 1.19
N ILE A 106 5.74 0.51 2.41
CA ILE A 106 5.85 1.95 2.62
C ILE A 106 7.02 2.26 3.54
N THR A 107 7.97 3.01 3.03
CA THR A 107 9.03 3.60 3.85
C THR A 107 8.60 5.00 4.29
N TYR A 108 8.58 5.25 5.59
CA TYR A 108 8.20 6.53 6.17
C TYR A 108 9.42 7.23 6.77
N PHE A 109 9.63 8.47 6.37
CA PHE A 109 10.61 9.36 6.99
C PHE A 109 9.89 10.49 7.74
N GLU A 110 9.96 10.45 9.08
CA GLU A 110 9.46 11.50 10.00
C GLU A 110 7.93 11.79 9.88
N ILE A 111 7.11 10.76 9.75
CA ILE A 111 5.65 10.86 9.58
C ILE A 111 4.92 10.42 10.86
N SER A 112 3.88 11.18 11.25
CA SER A 112 3.02 10.87 12.40
C SER A 112 2.22 9.58 12.21
N LYS A 113 1.80 8.96 13.33
CA LYS A 113 1.04 7.71 13.32
C LYS A 113 -0.31 7.85 12.61
N ASP A 114 -1.03 8.96 12.84
CA ASP A 114 -2.36 9.18 12.25
C ASP A 114 -2.31 9.21 10.72
N VAL A 115 -1.23 9.73 10.16
CA VAL A 115 -0.96 9.75 8.72
C VAL A 115 -0.66 8.34 8.19
N ARG A 116 0.10 7.55 8.96
CA ARG A 116 0.43 6.16 8.59
C ARG A 116 -0.81 5.25 8.53
N ASP A 117 -1.84 5.54 9.33
CA ASP A 117 -3.05 4.74 9.43
C ASP A 117 -4.23 5.32 8.61
N ALA A 118 -3.97 6.33 7.76
CA ALA A 118 -4.98 6.96 6.90
C ALA A 118 -5.68 5.94 5.98
N SER A 119 -7.01 6.06 5.82
CA SER A 119 -7.81 5.14 5.03
C SER A 119 -8.81 5.89 4.15
N ILE A 120 -8.97 5.41 2.90
CA ILE A 120 -9.97 5.95 1.97
C ILE A 120 -11.40 5.81 2.52
N LYS A 121 -11.67 4.78 3.32
CA LYS A 121 -12.98 4.56 3.92
C LYS A 121 -13.38 5.67 4.87
N ASN A 122 -12.41 6.35 5.49
CA ASN A 122 -12.62 7.39 6.49
C ASN A 122 -12.55 8.81 5.90
N ILE A 123 -12.47 8.95 4.59
CA ILE A 123 -12.52 10.26 3.93
C ILE A 123 -13.94 10.82 4.04
N TYR A 124 -14.07 12.03 4.56
CA TYR A 124 -15.33 12.74 4.61
C TYR A 124 -15.84 13.05 3.19
N LYS A 125 -17.03 12.57 2.86
CA LYS A 125 -17.64 12.69 1.52
C LYS A 125 -18.68 13.81 1.42
N ASP A 126 -19.08 14.36 2.54
CA ASP A 126 -20.08 15.42 2.72
C ASP A 126 -19.57 16.82 2.36
N ASP A 127 -18.25 16.98 2.27
CA ASP A 127 -17.59 18.23 1.92
C ASP A 127 -17.43 18.38 0.40
N LYS A 128 -18.16 19.31 -0.20
CA LYS A 128 -18.14 19.58 -1.64
C LYS A 128 -16.75 19.97 -2.16
N GLY A 129 -15.93 20.65 -1.35
CA GLY A 129 -14.56 21.01 -1.70
C GLY A 129 -13.63 19.81 -1.89
N ARG A 130 -14.02 18.64 -1.38
CA ARG A 130 -13.26 17.38 -1.53
C ARG A 130 -13.63 16.57 -2.77
N LEU A 131 -14.76 16.85 -3.40
CA LEU A 131 -15.23 16.05 -4.54
C LEU A 131 -14.23 15.96 -5.69
N PRO A 132 -13.53 17.04 -6.11
CA PRO A 132 -12.54 16.95 -7.18
C PRO A 132 -11.39 16.00 -6.81
N ILE A 133 -10.95 16.04 -5.55
CA ILE A 133 -9.85 15.21 -5.04
C ILE A 133 -10.31 13.76 -4.92
N ILE A 134 -11.52 13.49 -4.42
CA ILE A 134 -12.09 12.14 -4.32
C ILE A 134 -12.21 11.51 -5.70
N LYS A 135 -12.66 12.29 -6.70
CA LYS A 135 -12.72 11.84 -8.09
C LYS A 135 -11.32 11.48 -8.60
N TYR A 136 -10.36 12.40 -8.43
CA TYR A 136 -8.97 12.14 -8.82
C TYR A 136 -8.43 10.87 -8.16
N ILE A 137 -8.61 10.69 -6.85
CA ILE A 137 -8.16 9.50 -6.10
C ILE A 137 -8.76 8.21 -6.70
N SER A 138 -10.07 8.23 -6.99
CA SER A 138 -10.74 7.08 -7.58
C SER A 138 -10.18 6.71 -8.96
N ASP A 139 -10.00 7.72 -9.81
CA ASP A 139 -9.49 7.55 -11.16
C ASP A 139 -8.01 7.11 -11.14
N PHE A 140 -7.20 7.70 -10.27
CA PHE A 140 -5.80 7.33 -10.08
C PHE A 140 -5.66 5.85 -9.67
N ILE A 141 -6.37 5.41 -8.64
CA ILE A 141 -6.31 4.03 -8.14
C ILE A 141 -6.78 3.02 -9.20
N LYS A 142 -7.76 3.39 -10.03
CA LYS A 142 -8.31 2.53 -11.09
C LYS A 142 -7.34 2.39 -12.27
N ASN A 143 -6.62 3.45 -12.60
CA ASN A 143 -5.82 3.54 -13.83
C ASN A 143 -4.31 3.34 -13.60
N TYR A 144 -3.85 3.32 -12.35
CA TYR A 144 -2.44 3.10 -12.03
C TYR A 144 -1.89 1.84 -12.68
N GLY A 145 -0.75 1.98 -13.37
CA GLY A 145 -0.08 0.90 -14.10
C GLY A 145 -0.69 0.56 -15.47
N LYS A 146 -1.78 1.21 -15.89
CA LYS A 146 -2.37 1.06 -17.24
C LYS A 146 -1.95 2.18 -18.17
N GLU A 147 -1.79 3.36 -17.64
CA GLU A 147 -1.43 4.59 -18.34
C GLU A 147 -0.42 5.36 -17.50
N GLU A 148 0.27 6.34 -18.09
CA GLU A 148 1.09 7.28 -17.34
C GLU A 148 0.21 8.09 -16.40
N THR A 149 0.34 7.83 -15.10
CA THR A 149 -0.49 8.49 -14.08
C THR A 149 0.31 9.57 -13.38
N LYS A 150 -0.10 10.82 -13.59
CA LYS A 150 0.46 11.95 -12.85
C LYS A 150 0.02 11.91 -11.39
N GLY A 151 0.91 12.27 -10.49
CA GLY A 151 0.58 12.51 -9.10
C GLY A 151 -0.23 13.78 -8.90
N LEU A 152 -0.32 14.24 -7.66
CA LEU A 152 -1.12 15.40 -7.25
C LEU A 152 -0.24 16.43 -6.54
N TYR A 153 -0.38 17.71 -6.90
CA TYR A 153 0.08 18.82 -6.08
C TYR A 153 -1.13 19.39 -5.34
N LEU A 154 -1.29 19.02 -4.07
CA LEU A 154 -2.46 19.34 -3.27
C LEU A 154 -2.19 20.55 -2.38
N THR A 155 -2.83 21.67 -2.67
CA THR A 155 -2.75 22.89 -1.85
C THR A 155 -4.01 23.06 -0.99
N GLY A 156 -3.95 24.00 -0.06
CA GLY A 156 -5.10 24.41 0.77
C GLY A 156 -4.68 24.83 2.17
N SER A 157 -5.64 25.29 2.94
CA SER A 157 -5.45 25.83 4.30
C SER A 157 -4.87 24.79 5.27
N PHE A 158 -4.29 25.28 6.36
CA PHE A 158 -3.84 24.42 7.47
C PHE A 158 -5.00 23.61 8.04
N GLY A 159 -4.75 22.34 8.37
CA GLY A 159 -5.76 21.47 8.99
C GLY A 159 -6.86 20.95 8.04
N SER A 160 -6.86 21.30 6.76
CA SER A 160 -7.86 20.83 5.78
C SER A 160 -7.80 19.31 5.48
N GLY A 161 -6.73 18.62 5.91
CA GLY A 161 -6.57 17.16 5.76
C GLY A 161 -5.83 16.73 4.49
N LYS A 162 -5.03 17.59 3.87
CA LYS A 162 -4.21 17.30 2.67
C LYS A 162 -3.35 16.05 2.84
N THR A 163 -2.52 16.04 3.87
CA THR A 163 -1.63 14.93 4.20
C THR A 163 -2.40 13.62 4.37
N TYR A 164 -3.54 13.65 5.07
CA TYR A 164 -4.40 12.48 5.27
C TYR A 164 -4.92 11.92 3.94
N LEU A 165 -5.41 12.78 3.05
CA LEU A 165 -5.96 12.38 1.76
C LEU A 165 -4.92 11.68 0.88
N VAL A 166 -3.72 12.24 0.76
CA VAL A 166 -2.65 11.63 -0.02
C VAL A 166 -2.17 10.33 0.64
N SER A 167 -2.01 10.31 1.97
CA SER A 167 -1.59 9.09 2.69
C SER A 167 -2.61 7.95 2.55
N ALA A 168 -3.90 8.26 2.49
CA ALA A 168 -4.92 7.25 2.23
C ALA A 168 -4.76 6.60 0.84
N VAL A 169 -4.34 7.38 -0.18
CA VAL A 169 -3.97 6.85 -1.51
C VAL A 169 -2.76 5.93 -1.41
N ILE A 170 -1.68 6.39 -0.75
CA ILE A 170 -0.45 5.62 -0.60
C ILE A 170 -0.73 4.27 0.08
N ASN A 171 -1.50 4.28 1.17
CA ASN A 171 -1.89 3.06 1.87
C ASN A 171 -2.70 2.10 0.98
N GLU A 172 -3.58 2.62 0.12
CA GLU A 172 -4.34 1.79 -0.82
C GLU A 172 -3.45 1.20 -1.92
N MET A 173 -2.48 1.96 -2.41
CA MET A 173 -1.51 1.48 -3.40
C MET A 173 -0.57 0.43 -2.80
N ALA A 174 -0.14 0.61 -1.56
CA ALA A 174 0.68 -0.36 -0.83
C ALA A 174 -0.03 -1.72 -0.64
N LYS A 175 -1.36 -1.72 -0.41
CA LYS A 175 -2.16 -2.96 -0.38
C LYS A 175 -2.15 -3.72 -1.70
N ARG A 176 -1.86 -3.03 -2.79
CA ARG A 176 -1.69 -3.60 -4.14
C ARG A 176 -0.24 -4.00 -4.45
N GLY A 177 0.66 -3.89 -3.48
CA GLY A 177 2.06 -4.25 -3.61
C GLY A 177 2.96 -3.14 -4.14
N VAL A 178 2.44 -1.92 -4.35
CA VAL A 178 3.22 -0.78 -4.87
C VAL A 178 4.12 -0.22 -3.77
N LYS A 179 5.41 -0.15 -4.04
CA LYS A 179 6.41 0.39 -3.12
C LYS A 179 6.38 1.91 -3.12
N SER A 180 6.22 2.48 -1.94
CA SER A 180 6.06 3.92 -1.76
C SER A 180 7.01 4.46 -0.71
N VAL A 181 7.44 5.71 -0.88
CA VAL A 181 8.20 6.46 0.11
C VAL A 181 7.41 7.72 0.47
N VAL A 182 7.27 7.97 1.76
CA VAL A 182 6.58 9.15 2.31
C VAL A 182 7.54 9.93 3.16
N VAL A 183 7.73 11.20 2.84
CA VAL A 183 8.65 12.09 3.56
C VAL A 183 7.92 13.35 4.04
N TYR A 184 8.07 13.69 5.31
CA TYR A 184 7.81 15.04 5.78
C TYR A 184 9.02 15.89 5.39
N TYR A 185 8.83 16.76 4.39
CA TYR A 185 9.96 17.35 3.65
C TYR A 185 10.94 18.16 4.52
N PRO A 186 10.47 19.02 5.46
CA PRO A 186 11.40 19.77 6.32
C PRO A 186 12.31 18.87 7.17
N GLU A 187 11.77 17.82 7.78
CA GLU A 187 12.55 16.89 8.61
C GLU A 187 13.39 15.93 7.77
N PHE A 188 12.91 15.53 6.59
CA PHE A 188 13.69 14.74 5.66
C PHE A 188 14.99 15.46 5.26
N LEU A 189 14.90 16.77 4.94
CA LEU A 189 16.10 17.57 4.66
C LEU A 189 17.03 17.68 5.87
N ARG A 190 16.48 17.82 7.08
CA ARG A 190 17.26 17.83 8.31
C ARG A 190 17.96 16.52 8.56
N SER A 191 17.25 15.42 8.36
CA SER A 191 17.79 14.06 8.45
C SER A 191 18.91 13.83 7.44
N LEU A 192 18.75 14.26 6.18
CA LEU A 192 19.79 14.16 5.15
C LEU A 192 21.04 14.98 5.51
N LYS A 193 20.87 16.18 6.09
CA LYS A 193 22.02 17.00 6.53
C LYS A 193 22.81 16.37 7.67
N SER A 194 22.16 15.60 8.53
CA SER A 194 22.79 14.90 9.65
C SER A 194 23.31 13.52 9.29
N SER A 195 22.94 12.98 8.13
CA SER A 195 23.37 11.67 7.63
C SER A 195 24.68 11.77 6.86
N PHE A 196 25.52 10.72 6.95
CA PHE A 196 26.77 10.61 6.23
C PHE A 196 26.88 9.24 5.52
N GLY A 197 27.60 9.21 4.39
CA GLY A 197 27.92 7.98 3.69
C GLY A 197 26.72 7.17 3.25
N GLU A 198 26.61 5.91 3.68
CA GLU A 198 25.58 4.97 3.26
C GLU A 198 24.18 5.39 3.71
N ASP A 199 24.00 5.93 4.91
CA ASP A 199 22.70 6.37 5.44
C ASP A 199 22.12 7.53 4.60
N PHE A 200 22.96 8.49 4.18
CA PHE A 200 22.53 9.54 3.24
C PHE A 200 22.07 8.94 1.91
N ASN A 201 22.90 8.06 1.33
CA ASN A 201 22.61 7.46 0.04
C ASN A 201 21.36 6.61 0.07
N GLU A 202 21.12 5.82 1.12
CA GLU A 202 19.92 5.00 1.27
C GLU A 202 18.65 5.87 1.30
N LYS A 203 18.61 6.90 2.12
CA LYS A 203 17.47 7.81 2.20
C LYS A 203 17.21 8.55 0.89
N PHE A 204 18.26 9.09 0.30
CA PHE A 204 18.18 9.84 -0.95
C PHE A 204 17.73 8.97 -2.13
N GLU A 205 18.38 7.82 -2.34
CA GLU A 205 18.04 6.89 -3.43
C GLU A 205 16.68 6.24 -3.21
N SER A 206 16.27 5.98 -1.96
CA SER A 206 14.93 5.51 -1.63
C SER A 206 13.86 6.49 -2.09
N ALA A 207 14.00 7.78 -1.77
CA ALA A 207 13.08 8.82 -2.23
C ALA A 207 13.12 9.00 -3.75
N LYS A 208 14.30 8.93 -4.35
CA LYS A 208 14.50 9.14 -5.78
C LYS A 208 13.89 8.02 -6.64
N ARG A 209 14.01 6.73 -6.21
CA ARG A 209 13.70 5.56 -7.03
C ARG A 209 12.41 4.84 -6.68
N SER A 210 11.73 5.18 -5.58
CA SER A 210 10.45 4.55 -5.23
C SER A 210 9.42 4.67 -6.34
N GLU A 211 8.56 3.67 -6.51
CA GLU A 211 7.48 3.72 -7.50
C GLU A 211 6.56 4.93 -7.26
N ILE A 212 6.20 5.17 -6.00
CA ILE A 212 5.46 6.37 -5.59
C ILE A 212 6.25 7.11 -4.53
N LEU A 213 6.44 8.42 -4.71
CA LEU A 213 6.99 9.32 -3.70
C LEU A 213 5.91 10.31 -3.26
N PHE A 214 5.76 10.46 -1.95
CA PHE A 214 4.95 11.53 -1.37
C PHE A 214 5.84 12.49 -0.58
N ILE A 215 5.91 13.72 -1.04
CA ILE A 215 6.60 14.83 -0.39
C ILE A 215 5.54 15.68 0.33
N ASP A 216 5.49 15.55 1.66
CA ASP A 216 4.53 16.24 2.50
C ASP A 216 5.08 17.61 2.96
N ASP A 217 4.22 18.62 2.90
CA ASP A 217 4.43 19.99 3.38
C ASP A 217 5.62 20.72 2.75
N ILE A 218 5.77 20.57 1.41
CA ILE A 218 6.79 21.32 0.65
C ILE A 218 6.52 22.82 0.74
N GLY A 219 7.56 23.60 0.97
CA GLY A 219 7.50 25.07 1.18
C GLY A 219 7.45 25.47 2.65
N ALA A 220 7.45 24.48 3.59
CA ALA A 220 7.59 24.75 5.02
C ALA A 220 9.06 24.67 5.49
N GLU A 221 9.96 24.20 4.64
CA GLU A 221 11.40 24.11 4.92
C GLU A 221 12.12 25.45 4.75
N ASN A 222 13.28 25.58 5.39
CA ASN A 222 14.23 26.63 5.05
C ASN A 222 14.93 26.31 3.73
N CYS A 223 14.56 27.04 2.67
CA CYS A 223 15.14 26.84 1.34
C CYS A 223 16.61 27.23 1.30
N SER A 224 17.46 26.35 0.83
CA SER A 224 18.87 26.59 0.54
C SER A 224 19.19 26.12 -0.88
N SER A 225 20.30 26.60 -1.47
CA SER A 225 20.75 26.12 -2.78
C SER A 225 20.96 24.61 -2.78
N TRP A 226 21.49 24.06 -1.69
CA TRP A 226 21.67 22.60 -1.54
C TRP A 226 20.34 21.85 -1.54
N SER A 227 19.37 22.24 -0.68
CA SER A 227 18.07 21.54 -0.61
C SER A 227 17.28 21.67 -1.91
N ARG A 228 17.33 22.83 -2.57
CA ARG A 228 16.62 23.07 -3.82
C ARG A 228 17.28 22.37 -5.02
N ASP A 229 18.59 22.58 -5.24
CA ASP A 229 19.25 22.18 -6.48
C ASP A 229 19.76 20.71 -6.39
N GLU A 230 20.45 20.37 -5.28
CA GLU A 230 21.12 19.06 -5.11
C GLU A 230 20.11 17.97 -4.70
N ILE A 231 19.19 18.28 -3.79
CA ILE A 231 18.23 17.29 -3.29
C ILE A 231 16.97 17.29 -4.14
N LEU A 232 16.13 18.32 -4.04
CA LEU A 232 14.84 18.35 -4.71
C LEU A 232 15.00 18.28 -6.24
N GLY A 233 15.90 19.08 -6.78
CA GLY A 233 16.17 19.12 -8.22
C GLY A 233 16.60 17.79 -8.80
N SER A 234 17.49 17.09 -8.12
CA SER A 234 17.99 15.79 -8.56
C SER A 234 16.93 14.70 -8.46
N ILE A 235 16.14 14.66 -7.35
CA ILE A 235 15.03 13.73 -7.18
C ILE A 235 14.00 13.94 -8.29
N LEU A 236 13.53 15.19 -8.51
CA LEU A 236 12.47 15.46 -9.48
C LEU A 236 12.92 15.22 -10.91
N GLN A 237 14.19 15.54 -11.26
CA GLN A 237 14.73 15.27 -12.59
C GLN A 237 14.67 13.77 -12.91
N TYR A 238 15.20 12.93 -12.01
CA TYR A 238 15.18 11.48 -12.18
C TYR A 238 13.76 10.94 -12.30
N ARG A 239 12.86 11.38 -11.39
CA ARG A 239 11.48 10.89 -11.36
C ARG A 239 10.70 11.28 -12.62
N MET A 240 10.95 12.47 -13.14
CA MET A 240 10.37 12.92 -14.40
C MET A 240 10.87 12.08 -15.59
N GLU A 241 12.18 11.80 -15.68
CA GLU A 241 12.76 10.97 -16.73
C GLU A 241 12.31 9.51 -16.68
N GLN A 242 12.05 9.00 -15.48
CA GLN A 242 11.58 7.63 -15.26
C GLN A 242 10.06 7.51 -15.17
N HIS A 243 9.30 8.59 -15.40
CA HIS A 243 7.82 8.63 -15.31
C HIS A 243 7.28 8.12 -13.95
N LEU A 244 8.02 8.37 -12.84
CA LEU A 244 7.65 7.90 -11.51
C LEU A 244 6.64 8.83 -10.85
N THR A 245 5.55 8.27 -10.35
CA THR A 245 4.46 9.03 -9.72
C THR A 245 4.92 9.78 -8.47
N THR A 246 4.65 11.08 -8.41
CA THR A 246 5.07 11.94 -7.29
C THR A 246 3.90 12.77 -6.78
N PHE A 247 3.64 12.70 -5.48
CA PHE A 247 2.62 13.49 -4.79
C PHE A 247 3.27 14.57 -3.94
N PHE A 248 2.58 15.71 -3.85
CA PHE A 248 2.97 16.81 -2.97
C PHE A 248 1.77 17.32 -2.19
N THR A 249 2.01 17.76 -0.96
CA THR A 249 1.11 18.66 -0.25
C THR A 249 1.86 19.94 0.08
N SER A 250 1.13 21.06 0.08
CA SER A 250 1.68 22.38 0.43
C SER A 250 0.58 23.29 0.96
N ASN A 251 0.98 24.29 1.72
CA ASN A 251 0.14 25.44 2.04
C ASN A 251 0.34 26.60 1.05
N LEU A 252 1.25 26.44 0.11
CA LEU A 252 1.61 27.42 -0.92
C LEU A 252 1.02 27.00 -2.27
N THR A 253 0.47 27.95 -3.01
CA THR A 253 0.20 27.76 -4.44
C THR A 253 1.50 27.51 -5.21
N ILE A 254 1.40 27.07 -6.46
CA ILE A 254 2.58 26.86 -7.32
C ILE A 254 3.40 28.16 -7.46
N GLU A 255 2.73 29.29 -7.59
CA GLU A 255 3.36 30.61 -7.73
C GLU A 255 4.05 31.06 -6.44
N GLU A 256 3.44 30.80 -5.29
CA GLU A 256 4.03 31.09 -3.98
C GLU A 256 5.21 30.16 -3.70
N LEU A 257 5.12 28.87 -4.09
CA LEU A 257 6.23 27.94 -3.99
C LEU A 257 7.40 28.37 -4.88
N GLU A 258 7.15 28.90 -6.09
CA GLU A 258 8.21 29.45 -6.94
C GLU A 258 8.95 30.60 -6.23
N LYS A 259 8.21 31.48 -5.59
CA LYS A 259 8.80 32.63 -4.82
C LYS A 259 9.63 32.09 -3.65
N HIS A 260 9.07 31.13 -2.88
CA HIS A 260 9.76 30.50 -1.75
C HIS A 260 11.08 29.86 -2.21
N LEU A 261 11.05 29.03 -3.24
CA LEU A 261 12.23 28.35 -3.78
C LEU A 261 13.22 29.30 -4.46
N SER A 262 12.79 30.50 -4.90
CA SER A 262 13.69 31.49 -5.52
C SER A 262 14.58 32.18 -4.53
N THR A 263 14.19 32.23 -3.24
CA THR A 263 14.89 33.00 -2.21
C THR A 263 15.71 32.07 -1.33
N THR A 264 17.01 32.20 -1.37
CA THR A 264 17.94 31.41 -0.52
C THR A 264 18.85 32.38 0.25
N SER A 265 19.62 31.88 1.20
CA SER A 265 20.66 32.66 1.90
C SER A 265 21.71 33.23 0.96
N SER A 266 21.85 32.68 -0.25
CA SER A 266 22.81 33.12 -1.28
C SER A 266 22.22 34.19 -2.21
N GLY A 267 20.94 34.56 -2.07
CA GLY A 267 20.24 35.52 -2.90
C GLY A 267 19.02 34.97 -3.65
N VAL A 268 18.57 35.73 -4.67
CA VAL A 268 17.38 35.38 -5.45
C VAL A 268 17.76 34.76 -6.79
N GLU A 269 17.36 33.52 -7.01
CA GLU A 269 17.69 32.69 -8.19
C GLU A 269 16.44 32.19 -8.92
N LYS A 270 15.72 33.08 -9.60
CA LYS A 270 14.43 32.79 -10.27
C LYS A 270 14.52 31.69 -11.34
N VAL A 271 15.62 31.59 -12.08
CA VAL A 271 15.76 30.57 -13.14
C VAL A 271 15.81 29.17 -12.56
N LYS A 272 16.49 29.00 -11.43
CA LYS A 272 16.59 27.69 -10.77
C LYS A 272 15.26 27.26 -10.17
N SER A 273 14.55 28.19 -9.48
CA SER A 273 13.21 27.89 -8.95
C SER A 273 12.23 27.49 -10.06
N ARG A 274 12.20 28.21 -11.18
CA ARG A 274 11.35 27.86 -12.33
C ARG A 274 11.59 26.44 -12.85
N ARG A 275 12.84 26.01 -12.93
CA ARG A 275 13.15 24.62 -13.35
C ARG A 275 12.52 23.59 -12.40
N ILE A 276 12.54 23.82 -11.12
CA ILE A 276 11.89 22.95 -10.13
C ILE A 276 10.38 22.95 -10.34
N ILE A 277 9.79 24.13 -10.47
CA ILE A 277 8.34 24.28 -10.68
C ILE A 277 7.86 23.58 -11.95
N GLU A 278 8.59 23.70 -13.05
CA GLU A 278 8.23 23.01 -14.30
C GLU A 278 8.27 21.49 -14.15
N ARG A 279 9.21 20.94 -13.39
CA ARG A 279 9.24 19.50 -13.08
C ARG A 279 8.04 19.08 -12.21
N ILE A 280 7.67 19.88 -11.21
CA ILE A 280 6.48 19.63 -10.38
C ILE A 280 5.22 19.61 -11.27
N LYS A 281 5.04 20.58 -12.17
CA LYS A 281 3.91 20.67 -13.10
C LYS A 281 3.86 19.48 -14.07
N GLN A 282 5.00 18.98 -14.50
CA GLN A 282 5.04 17.80 -15.37
C GLN A 282 4.65 16.52 -14.62
N LEU A 283 5.08 16.38 -13.38
CA LEU A 283 4.82 15.22 -12.54
C LEU A 283 3.41 15.19 -11.93
N THR A 284 2.71 16.35 -11.85
CA THR A 284 1.49 16.46 -11.03
C THR A 284 0.36 17.21 -11.72
N ILE A 285 -0.85 16.98 -11.19
CA ILE A 285 -2.04 17.78 -11.42
C ILE A 285 -2.25 18.68 -10.19
N PRO A 286 -2.26 20.01 -10.32
CA PRO A 286 -2.54 20.88 -9.19
C PRO A 286 -4.02 20.89 -8.86
N ILE A 287 -4.36 20.66 -7.59
CA ILE A 287 -5.72 20.78 -7.07
C ILE A 287 -5.65 21.55 -5.73
N GLU A 288 -6.57 22.49 -5.55
CA GLU A 288 -6.75 23.20 -4.29
C GLU A 288 -7.84 22.53 -3.45
N LEU A 289 -7.53 22.24 -2.20
CA LEU A 289 -8.48 21.74 -1.20
C LEU A 289 -9.09 22.90 -0.43
N VAL A 290 -10.28 23.30 -0.84
CA VAL A 290 -11.10 24.29 -0.11
C VAL A 290 -11.95 23.54 0.91
N SER A 291 -11.47 23.43 2.14
CA SER A 291 -12.13 22.68 3.23
C SER A 291 -11.85 23.36 4.56
N GLU A 292 -12.78 23.19 5.50
CA GLU A 292 -12.64 23.68 6.87
C GLU A 292 -11.48 22.98 7.60
N ASN A 293 -10.99 23.66 8.65
CA ASN A 293 -9.99 23.08 9.54
C ASN A 293 -10.61 21.90 10.33
N ARG A 294 -10.02 20.73 10.25
CA ARG A 294 -10.51 19.50 10.90
C ARG A 294 -9.56 18.97 11.99
N ARG A 295 -8.66 19.84 12.49
CA ARG A 295 -7.79 19.53 13.63
C ARG A 295 -8.41 19.96 14.98
N ALA A 296 -9.64 20.49 14.97
CA ALA A 296 -10.34 20.90 16.18
C ALA A 296 -11.04 19.70 16.85
#